data_d6ae8c40e12cd1a74bd91fecc5cc8ce8
#
_entry.id   d6ae8c40e12cd1a74bd91fecc5cc8ce8
#
_cell.length_a   1.000
_cell.length_b   1.000
_cell.length_c   1.000
_cell.angle_alpha   90.00
_cell.angle_beta   90.00
_cell.angle_gamma   90.00
#
_symmetry.space_group_name_H-M   'P 1'
#
loop_
_entity.id
_entity.type
_entity.pdbx_description
1 polymer ?
#
loop_
_entity_poly.entity_id
_entity_poly.type
_entity_poly.pdbx_seq_one_letter_code
_entity_poly.pdbx_strand_id
1 'polypeptide(L)'
;MNKEIIIGDWKMPECDTEASMNMWNARAQEFAKQRGVEDDDWVAALVKRHGMLPADGTFLDVGCGAGKYTVYFAKKCAEACGTDFSEEMIKSAEQRAREAGTDNAFFSCDNWHTLELAEKGWKGKFDFVLANMTPAIQSAETFEKLTEASCGWCLYIHPVLRTGSVADRLKKKIFGKKPDPRYPQLQYAFNLLWEKGLFPAVEYREHNWVRSFELERAVDIFKNDLKSKRTLTAEEEASIEKYLIEHAVNGIVEEEVRTTQFALYWEV
;
A
#
# COMPACT_ATOMS: atom_id res chain seq x y z
N MET A 1 4.48 8.99 -22.67
CA MET A 1 3.01 8.75 -22.72
C MET A 1 2.36 10.08 -22.39
N ASN A 2 1.39 10.59 -23.17
CA ASN A 2 0.78 11.89 -22.90
C ASN A 2 0.01 11.87 -21.58
N LYS A 3 0.06 12.96 -20.81
CA LYS A 3 -0.63 13.15 -19.51
C LYS A 3 -2.13 12.83 -19.58
N GLU A 4 -2.82 13.25 -20.65
CA GLU A 4 -4.25 12.99 -20.85
C GLU A 4 -4.57 11.48 -20.95
N ILE A 5 -3.70 10.71 -21.60
CA ILE A 5 -3.83 9.24 -21.69
C ILE A 5 -3.65 8.63 -20.31
N ILE A 6 -2.65 9.08 -19.55
CA ILE A 6 -2.38 8.56 -18.20
C ILE A 6 -3.57 8.84 -17.28
N ILE A 7 -4.10 10.06 -17.27
CA ILE A 7 -5.28 10.43 -16.50
C ILE A 7 -6.50 9.60 -16.93
N GLY A 8 -6.61 9.32 -18.24
CA GLY A 8 -7.66 8.47 -18.79
C GLY A 8 -7.58 7.01 -18.34
N ASP A 9 -6.39 6.45 -18.28
CA ASP A 9 -6.12 5.05 -17.97
C ASP A 9 -5.93 4.78 -16.47
N TRP A 10 -5.34 5.73 -15.73
CA TRP A 10 -5.14 5.62 -14.28
C TRP A 10 -6.20 6.37 -13.51
N LYS A 11 -7.39 5.85 -13.53
CA LYS A 11 -8.55 6.36 -12.79
C LYS A 11 -8.82 5.54 -11.56
N MET A 12 -9.46 6.18 -10.57
CA MET A 12 -10.06 5.48 -9.45
C MET A 12 -10.93 4.34 -9.96
N PRO A 13 -10.71 3.10 -9.50
CA PRO A 13 -11.67 2.05 -9.75
C PRO A 13 -13.00 2.40 -9.07
N GLU A 14 -14.10 2.05 -9.71
CA GLU A 14 -15.40 2.05 -9.05
C GLU A 14 -15.34 1.01 -7.93
N CYS A 15 -15.18 1.46 -6.70
CA CYS A 15 -15.15 0.59 -5.54
C CYS A 15 -16.12 1.10 -4.48
N ASP A 16 -16.72 0.17 -3.76
CA ASP A 16 -17.47 0.45 -2.56
C ASP A 16 -16.50 0.88 -1.45
N THR A 17 -16.50 2.17 -1.15
CA THR A 17 -15.61 2.77 -0.13
C THR A 17 -15.89 2.18 1.26
N GLU A 18 -17.16 1.91 1.58
CA GLU A 18 -17.54 1.34 2.87
C GLU A 18 -17.07 -0.12 3.00
N ALA A 19 -17.28 -0.92 1.95
CA ALA A 19 -16.77 -2.29 1.94
C ALA A 19 -15.23 -2.34 2.02
N SER A 20 -14.55 -1.42 1.36
CA SER A 20 -13.10 -1.29 1.43
C SER A 20 -12.63 -0.90 2.84
N MET A 21 -13.29 0.05 3.48
CA MET A 21 -13.01 0.47 4.86
C MET A 21 -13.23 -0.67 5.84
N ASN A 22 -14.34 -1.41 5.73
CA ASN A 22 -14.65 -2.55 6.58
C ASN A 22 -13.62 -3.67 6.44
N MET A 23 -13.14 -3.92 5.22
CA MET A 23 -12.07 -4.89 4.96
C MET A 23 -10.76 -4.49 5.68
N TRP A 24 -10.37 -3.23 5.64
CA TRP A 24 -9.15 -2.77 6.31
C TRP A 24 -9.31 -2.70 7.82
N ASN A 25 -10.47 -2.28 8.33
CA ASN A 25 -10.79 -2.33 9.75
C ASN A 25 -10.63 -3.75 10.31
N ALA A 26 -11.13 -4.77 9.60
CA ALA A 26 -10.99 -6.16 10.01
C ALA A 26 -9.53 -6.67 10.05
N ARG A 27 -8.63 -6.01 9.32
CA ARG A 27 -7.19 -6.37 9.25
C ARG A 27 -6.31 -5.58 10.21
N ALA A 28 -6.84 -4.55 10.87
CA ALA A 28 -6.03 -3.65 11.70
C ALA A 28 -5.22 -4.38 12.78
N GLN A 29 -5.81 -5.39 13.46
CA GLN A 29 -5.11 -6.19 14.47
C GLN A 29 -3.95 -7.01 13.90
N GLU A 30 -4.06 -7.48 12.65
CA GLU A 30 -2.96 -8.18 11.96
C GLU A 30 -1.79 -7.22 11.71
N PHE A 31 -2.09 -5.99 11.27
CA PHE A 31 -1.08 -4.95 11.03
C PHE A 31 -0.47 -4.42 12.34
N ALA A 32 -1.25 -4.32 13.40
CA ALA A 32 -0.77 -3.93 14.72
C ALA A 32 0.31 -4.87 15.27
N LYS A 33 0.21 -6.18 14.96
CA LYS A 33 1.18 -7.20 15.38
C LYS A 33 2.47 -7.23 14.56
N GLN A 34 2.55 -6.46 13.46
CA GLN A 34 3.77 -6.41 12.66
C GLN A 34 4.91 -5.81 13.48
N ARG A 35 6.12 -6.38 13.31
CA ARG A 35 7.34 -5.83 13.92
C ARG A 35 7.54 -4.37 13.48
N GLY A 36 8.19 -3.61 14.33
CA GLY A 36 8.65 -2.26 13.99
C GLY A 36 9.60 -2.25 12.80
N VAL A 37 9.92 -1.06 12.32
CA VAL A 37 10.97 -0.85 11.32
C VAL A 37 12.31 -0.89 12.01
N GLU A 38 13.27 -1.59 11.41
CA GLU A 38 14.67 -1.61 11.81
C GLU A 38 15.49 -0.77 10.82
N ASP A 39 16.71 -0.39 11.20
CA ASP A 39 17.53 0.52 10.38
C ASP A 39 18.02 -0.10 9.05
N ASP A 40 17.99 -1.43 8.93
CA ASP A 40 18.26 -2.19 7.71
C ASP A 40 17.01 -2.41 6.82
N ASP A 41 15.84 -1.94 7.25
CA ASP A 41 14.64 -1.94 6.40
C ASP A 41 14.92 -1.16 5.11
N TRP A 42 14.48 -1.70 3.98
CA TRP A 42 14.77 -1.12 2.67
C TRP A 42 14.32 0.33 2.50
N VAL A 43 13.15 0.68 3.04
CA VAL A 43 12.62 2.06 3.01
C VAL A 43 13.49 2.96 3.87
N ALA A 44 13.80 2.52 5.09
CA ALA A 44 14.66 3.26 6.02
C ALA A 44 16.06 3.50 5.45
N ALA A 45 16.65 2.46 4.84
CA ALA A 45 17.95 2.54 4.20
C ALA A 45 17.96 3.49 2.99
N LEU A 46 16.89 3.49 2.16
CA LEU A 46 16.70 4.42 1.05
C LEU A 46 16.65 5.86 1.53
N VAL A 47 15.75 6.15 2.50
CA VAL A 47 15.58 7.49 3.06
C VAL A 47 16.89 8.03 3.64
N LYS A 48 17.62 7.19 4.40
CA LYS A 48 18.92 7.54 4.99
C LYS A 48 19.99 7.80 3.91
N ARG A 49 20.09 6.92 2.91
CA ARG A 49 21.10 7.01 1.84
C ARG A 49 20.99 8.28 1.01
N HIS A 50 19.77 8.73 0.76
CA HIS A 50 19.49 9.92 -0.04
C HIS A 50 19.23 11.18 0.80
N GLY A 51 19.29 11.10 2.14
CA GLY A 51 19.05 12.24 3.01
C GLY A 51 17.65 12.84 2.87
N MET A 52 16.63 12.00 2.58
CA MET A 52 15.28 12.48 2.22
C MET A 52 14.54 13.15 3.39
N LEU A 53 14.93 12.87 4.64
CA LEU A 53 14.27 13.39 5.83
C LEU A 53 15.31 14.05 6.75
N PRO A 54 15.32 15.40 6.85
CA PRO A 54 16.14 16.14 7.82
C PRO A 54 15.73 15.82 9.27
N ALA A 55 16.66 15.95 10.21
CA ALA A 55 16.38 15.70 11.62
C ALA A 55 15.39 16.70 12.25
N ASP A 56 15.37 17.92 11.73
CA ASP A 56 14.41 18.98 12.06
C ASP A 56 13.24 19.08 11.09
N GLY A 57 13.13 18.12 10.17
CA GLY A 57 12.13 18.08 9.12
C GLY A 57 10.78 17.49 9.55
N THR A 58 9.86 17.52 8.62
CA THR A 58 8.48 17.05 8.76
C THR A 58 8.22 15.89 7.80
N PHE A 59 7.51 14.88 8.28
CA PHE A 59 7.23 13.64 7.55
C PHE A 59 5.72 13.38 7.41
N LEU A 60 5.28 12.94 6.22
CA LEU A 60 3.93 12.46 5.96
C LEU A 60 3.95 11.01 5.46
N ASP A 61 3.20 10.15 6.14
CA ASP A 61 2.94 8.75 5.77
C ASP A 61 1.52 8.58 5.24
N VAL A 62 1.37 8.47 3.92
CA VAL A 62 0.08 8.37 3.24
C VAL A 62 -0.38 6.91 3.19
N GLY A 63 -1.54 6.63 3.81
CA GLY A 63 -2.02 5.26 4.02
C GLY A 63 -1.13 4.52 5.02
N CYS A 64 -0.92 5.14 6.17
CA CYS A 64 0.05 4.72 7.18
C CYS A 64 -0.27 3.38 7.86
N GLY A 65 -1.52 2.86 7.68
CA GLY A 65 -1.99 1.67 8.36
C GLY A 65 -1.82 1.79 9.88
N ALA A 66 -1.28 0.76 10.53
CA ALA A 66 -0.99 0.75 11.97
C ALA A 66 0.30 1.55 12.36
N GLY A 67 0.70 2.55 11.58
CA GLY A 67 1.72 3.54 11.93
C GLY A 67 3.16 3.05 11.96
N LYS A 68 3.48 1.95 11.29
CA LYS A 68 4.81 1.32 11.33
C LYS A 68 5.93 2.29 10.96
N TYR A 69 5.81 2.98 9.83
CA TYR A 69 6.82 3.94 9.35
C TYR A 69 6.66 5.31 10.01
N THR A 70 5.43 5.73 10.30
CA THR A 70 5.19 6.99 11.01
C THR A 70 5.93 7.03 12.34
N VAL A 71 5.77 5.98 13.17
CA VAL A 71 6.45 5.88 14.46
C VAL A 71 7.97 5.74 14.35
N TYR A 72 8.44 5.01 13.32
CA TYR A 72 9.88 4.89 13.09
C TYR A 72 10.53 6.24 12.72
N PHE A 73 9.92 6.98 11.80
CA PHE A 73 10.47 8.26 11.35
C PHE A 73 10.23 9.39 12.38
N ALA A 74 9.19 9.32 13.22
CA ALA A 74 9.00 10.24 14.33
C ALA A 74 10.21 10.31 15.26
N LYS A 75 10.93 9.20 15.45
CA LYS A 75 12.17 9.16 16.23
C LYS A 75 13.37 9.83 15.54
N LYS A 76 13.22 10.28 14.30
CA LYS A 76 14.31 10.75 13.43
C LYS A 76 14.04 12.13 12.83
N CYS A 77 12.88 12.73 13.09
CA CYS A 77 12.49 14.05 12.60
C CYS A 77 11.75 14.87 13.66
N ALA A 78 11.44 16.12 13.35
CA ALA A 78 10.75 17.01 14.29
C ALA A 78 9.26 16.66 14.43
N GLU A 79 8.59 16.33 13.34
CA GLU A 79 7.16 15.99 13.31
C GLU A 79 6.89 14.89 12.29
N ALA A 80 6.11 13.88 12.66
CA ALA A 80 5.63 12.85 11.77
C ALA A 80 4.10 12.79 11.78
N CYS A 81 3.49 12.86 10.59
CA CYS A 81 2.06 12.73 10.40
C CYS A 81 1.76 11.43 9.64
N GLY A 82 0.78 10.67 10.12
CA GLY A 82 0.23 9.50 9.41
C GLY A 82 -1.24 9.72 9.09
N THR A 83 -1.66 9.36 7.88
CA THR A 83 -3.08 9.39 7.50
C THR A 83 -3.51 8.05 6.93
N ASP A 84 -4.68 7.59 7.35
CA ASP A 84 -5.33 6.39 6.83
C ASP A 84 -6.84 6.56 6.90
N PHE A 85 -7.61 5.91 6.01
CA PHE A 85 -9.07 6.03 6.01
C PHE A 85 -9.76 5.03 6.95
N SER A 86 -9.01 4.09 7.53
CA SER A 86 -9.50 3.09 8.49
C SER A 86 -9.31 3.58 9.93
N GLU A 87 -10.42 3.79 10.63
CA GLU A 87 -10.38 4.21 12.05
C GLU A 87 -9.62 3.20 12.93
N GLU A 88 -9.79 1.89 12.67
CA GLU A 88 -9.12 0.84 13.45
C GLU A 88 -7.61 0.81 13.18
N MET A 89 -7.18 1.15 11.96
CA MET A 89 -5.76 1.36 11.66
C MET A 89 -5.20 2.55 12.44
N ILE A 90 -5.90 3.68 12.46
CA ILE A 90 -5.49 4.87 13.21
C ILE A 90 -5.40 4.58 14.71
N LYS A 91 -6.40 3.93 15.30
CA LYS A 91 -6.34 3.50 16.72
C LYS A 91 -5.10 2.64 17.01
N SER A 92 -4.80 1.73 16.10
CA SER A 92 -3.61 0.87 16.23
C SER A 92 -2.30 1.66 16.08
N ALA A 93 -2.27 2.66 15.19
CA ALA A 93 -1.12 3.53 14.98
C ALA A 93 -0.86 4.42 16.21
N GLU A 94 -1.91 5.01 16.78
CA GLU A 94 -1.81 5.79 18.04
C GLU A 94 -1.34 4.94 19.22
N GLN A 95 -1.83 3.69 19.32
CA GLN A 95 -1.37 2.77 20.35
C GLN A 95 0.12 2.46 20.18
N ARG A 96 0.56 2.18 18.94
CA ARG A 96 1.98 1.94 18.63
C ARG A 96 2.85 3.15 18.99
N ALA A 97 2.40 4.38 18.72
CA ALA A 97 3.12 5.60 19.08
C ALA A 97 3.26 5.77 20.60
N ARG A 98 2.16 5.55 21.34
CA ARG A 98 2.20 5.55 22.81
C ARG A 98 3.19 4.53 23.38
N GLU A 99 3.15 3.31 22.88
CA GLU A 99 4.07 2.23 23.32
C GLU A 99 5.53 2.53 22.97
N ALA A 100 5.76 3.25 21.87
CA ALA A 100 7.09 3.65 21.42
C ALA A 100 7.61 4.94 22.08
N GLY A 101 6.77 5.67 22.85
CA GLY A 101 7.09 6.95 23.47
C GLY A 101 7.39 8.05 22.46
N THR A 102 6.63 8.11 21.34
CA THR A 102 6.80 9.13 20.31
C THR A 102 5.68 10.17 20.41
N ASP A 103 5.98 11.30 21.08
CA ASP A 103 5.01 12.39 21.30
C ASP A 103 4.85 13.31 20.10
N ASN A 104 5.73 13.20 19.10
CA ASN A 104 5.74 13.96 17.85
C ASN A 104 5.15 13.19 16.66
N ALA A 105 4.50 12.05 16.90
CA ALA A 105 3.76 11.29 15.90
C ALA A 105 2.26 11.62 16.00
N PHE A 106 1.68 12.16 14.93
CA PHE A 106 0.28 12.55 14.84
C PHE A 106 -0.44 11.71 13.80
N PHE A 107 -1.69 11.35 14.08
CA PHE A 107 -2.49 10.52 13.16
C PHE A 107 -3.83 11.17 12.88
N SER A 108 -4.33 10.99 11.66
CA SER A 108 -5.66 11.45 11.27
C SER A 108 -6.38 10.41 10.40
N CYS A 109 -7.67 10.24 10.67
CA CYS A 109 -8.53 9.37 9.89
C CYS A 109 -9.09 10.15 8.70
N ASP A 110 -8.43 10.06 7.55
CA ASP A 110 -8.81 10.80 6.34
C ASP A 110 -8.76 9.90 5.11
N ASN A 111 -9.70 10.10 4.21
CA ASN A 111 -9.65 9.49 2.90
C ASN A 111 -8.79 10.35 1.95
N TRP A 112 -7.61 9.85 1.60
CA TRP A 112 -6.66 10.54 0.72
C TRP A 112 -7.26 10.98 -0.63
N HIS A 113 -8.27 10.24 -1.14
CA HIS A 113 -8.91 10.58 -2.40
C HIS A 113 -9.70 11.89 -2.33
N THR A 114 -10.39 12.12 -1.22
CA THR A 114 -11.26 13.28 -1.02
C THR A 114 -10.65 14.36 -0.15
N LEU A 115 -9.48 14.08 0.46
CA LEU A 115 -8.79 15.03 1.33
C LEU A 115 -8.34 16.28 0.57
N GLU A 116 -8.72 17.44 1.05
CA GLU A 116 -8.26 18.72 0.53
C GLU A 116 -7.01 19.20 1.30
N LEU A 117 -5.83 19.14 0.65
CA LEU A 117 -4.54 19.47 1.28
C LEU A 117 -4.49 20.91 1.79
N ALA A 118 -5.13 21.86 1.09
CA ALA A 118 -5.16 23.25 1.50
C ALA A 118 -5.95 23.46 2.80
N GLU A 119 -7.07 22.77 2.97
CA GLU A 119 -7.89 22.85 4.19
C GLU A 119 -7.19 22.26 5.41
N LYS A 120 -6.38 21.21 5.21
CA LYS A 120 -5.54 20.62 6.24
C LYS A 120 -4.26 21.43 6.52
N GLY A 121 -3.92 22.41 5.69
CA GLY A 121 -2.64 23.10 5.76
C GLY A 121 -1.46 22.20 5.39
N TRP A 122 -1.67 21.21 4.53
CA TRP A 122 -0.68 20.21 4.15
C TRP A 122 -0.02 20.47 2.79
N LYS A 123 -0.47 21.45 2.05
CA LYS A 123 0.12 21.81 0.75
C LYS A 123 1.53 22.38 0.92
N GLY A 124 2.53 21.71 0.34
CA GLY A 124 3.94 22.10 0.43
C GLY A 124 4.48 22.13 1.86
N LYS A 125 3.94 21.29 2.76
CA LYS A 125 4.30 21.30 4.18
C LYS A 125 5.46 20.36 4.52
N PHE A 126 5.48 19.17 3.90
CA PHE A 126 6.32 18.09 4.39
C PHE A 126 7.64 18.00 3.64
N ASP A 127 8.75 17.90 4.38
CA ASP A 127 10.08 17.66 3.81
C ASP A 127 10.18 16.29 3.18
N PHE A 128 9.45 15.31 3.71
CA PHE A 128 9.39 13.96 3.15
C PHE A 128 7.96 13.40 3.17
N VAL A 129 7.51 12.89 2.01
CA VAL A 129 6.21 12.23 1.84
C VAL A 129 6.42 10.80 1.37
N LEU A 130 5.86 9.86 2.10
CA LEU A 130 5.91 8.41 1.81
C LEU A 130 4.51 7.88 1.46
N ALA A 131 4.42 7.11 0.40
CA ALA A 131 3.28 6.22 0.11
C ALA A 131 3.83 4.81 -0.12
N ASN A 132 3.72 3.94 0.89
CA ASN A 132 4.32 2.62 0.85
C ASN A 132 3.28 1.50 0.83
N MET A 133 3.16 0.80 -0.29
CA MET A 133 2.28 -0.37 -0.44
C MET A 133 0.82 -0.09 -0.03
N THR A 134 0.36 1.12 -0.26
CA THR A 134 -0.95 1.60 0.16
C THR A 134 -1.95 1.65 -1.00
N PRO A 135 -3.24 1.33 -0.76
CA PRO A 135 -4.30 1.57 -1.72
C PRO A 135 -4.72 3.05 -1.82
N ALA A 136 -4.12 3.96 -1.07
CA ALA A 136 -4.42 5.38 -1.17
C ALA A 136 -4.05 5.97 -2.55
N ILE A 137 -3.10 5.35 -3.27
CA ILE A 137 -2.63 5.81 -4.57
C ILE A 137 -3.23 4.93 -5.68
N GLN A 138 -4.41 5.31 -6.17
CA GLN A 138 -5.17 4.55 -7.17
C GLN A 138 -5.46 5.32 -8.47
N SER A 139 -5.08 6.59 -8.54
CA SER A 139 -5.28 7.43 -9.72
C SER A 139 -4.13 8.41 -9.89
N ALA A 140 -4.06 9.01 -11.09
CA ALA A 140 -3.12 10.10 -11.38
C ALA A 140 -3.26 11.24 -10.37
N GLU A 141 -4.49 11.62 -10.02
CA GLU A 141 -4.79 12.68 -9.06
C GLU A 141 -4.24 12.37 -7.66
N THR A 142 -4.53 11.17 -7.12
CA THR A 142 -4.05 10.77 -5.80
C THR A 142 -2.53 10.64 -5.75
N PHE A 143 -1.89 10.32 -6.88
CA PHE A 143 -0.44 10.30 -7.00
C PHE A 143 0.14 11.72 -7.04
N GLU A 144 -0.45 12.64 -7.82
CA GLU A 144 0.03 14.04 -7.91
C GLU A 144 -0.06 14.77 -6.56
N LYS A 145 -1.03 14.42 -5.71
CA LYS A 145 -1.15 14.94 -4.33
C LYS A 145 0.10 14.66 -3.47
N LEU A 146 0.88 13.61 -3.73
CA LEU A 146 2.14 13.38 -3.00
C LEU A 146 3.12 14.54 -3.23
N THR A 147 3.29 14.95 -4.49
CA THR A 147 4.12 16.09 -4.85
C THR A 147 3.57 17.40 -4.28
N GLU A 148 2.24 17.57 -4.29
CA GLU A 148 1.60 18.78 -3.77
C GLU A 148 1.73 18.93 -2.25
N ALA A 149 1.81 17.83 -1.51
CA ALA A 149 2.00 17.83 -0.07
C ALA A 149 3.46 18.09 0.34
N SER A 150 4.41 17.81 -0.55
CA SER A 150 5.84 17.89 -0.27
C SER A 150 6.44 19.26 -0.62
N CYS A 151 7.45 19.65 0.14
CA CYS A 151 8.40 20.72 -0.20
C CYS A 151 9.84 20.20 -0.34
N GLY A 152 10.04 18.86 -0.32
CA GLY A 152 11.32 18.21 -0.39
C GLY A 152 11.22 16.89 -1.15
N TRP A 153 11.30 15.75 -0.47
CA TRP A 153 11.32 14.44 -1.11
C TRP A 153 9.97 13.72 -1.07
N CYS A 154 9.70 12.97 -2.13
CA CYS A 154 8.62 12.00 -2.20
C CYS A 154 9.18 10.60 -2.48
N LEU A 155 8.56 9.58 -1.88
CA LEU A 155 8.86 8.17 -2.11
C LEU A 155 7.55 7.38 -2.26
N TYR A 156 7.38 6.77 -3.44
CA TYR A 156 6.25 5.90 -3.75
C TYR A 156 6.74 4.47 -3.97
N ILE A 157 6.20 3.54 -3.17
CA ILE A 157 6.54 2.12 -3.26
C ILE A 157 5.29 1.31 -3.58
N HIS A 158 5.38 0.50 -4.64
CA HIS A 158 4.27 -0.35 -5.07
C HIS A 158 4.84 -1.59 -5.81
N PRO A 159 4.09 -2.69 -5.94
CA PRO A 159 4.48 -3.78 -6.83
C PRO A 159 4.54 -3.32 -8.28
N VAL A 160 5.55 -3.78 -9.00
CA VAL A 160 5.56 -3.77 -10.47
C VAL A 160 5.16 -5.13 -11.01
N LEU A 161 5.45 -6.18 -10.24
CA LEU A 161 5.09 -7.56 -10.55
C LEU A 161 4.70 -8.27 -9.25
N ARG A 162 3.59 -9.04 -9.28
CA ARG A 162 3.18 -9.88 -8.15
C ARG A 162 2.50 -11.15 -8.64
N THR A 163 2.91 -12.28 -8.06
CA THR A 163 2.29 -13.58 -8.30
C THR A 163 1.97 -14.28 -6.98
N GLY A 164 0.94 -15.11 -6.98
CA GLY A 164 0.58 -15.94 -5.84
C GLY A 164 0.36 -17.39 -6.29
N SER A 165 1.01 -18.33 -5.65
CA SER A 165 0.99 -19.74 -6.08
C SER A 165 -0.41 -20.34 -6.09
N VAL A 166 -1.28 -19.97 -5.15
CA VAL A 166 -2.68 -20.41 -5.05
C VAL A 166 -3.61 -19.46 -5.79
N ALA A 167 -3.51 -18.15 -5.52
CA ALA A 167 -4.38 -17.14 -6.11
C ALA A 167 -4.37 -17.17 -7.65
N ASP A 168 -3.19 -17.27 -8.28
CA ASP A 168 -3.08 -17.26 -9.74
C ASP A 168 -3.62 -18.52 -10.38
N ARG A 169 -3.49 -19.68 -9.70
CA ARG A 169 -4.09 -20.94 -10.16
C ARG A 169 -5.61 -20.89 -10.07
N LEU A 170 -6.15 -20.35 -8.99
CA LEU A 170 -7.59 -20.17 -8.83
C LEU A 170 -8.14 -19.16 -9.85
N LYS A 171 -7.47 -18.01 -10.07
CA LYS A 171 -7.84 -17.05 -11.10
C LYS A 171 -7.86 -17.69 -12.50
N LYS A 172 -6.84 -18.48 -12.82
CA LYS A 172 -6.79 -19.20 -14.08
C LYS A 172 -7.95 -20.22 -14.21
N LYS A 173 -8.25 -20.95 -13.12
CA LYS A 173 -9.31 -21.96 -13.10
C LYS A 173 -10.71 -21.34 -13.27
N ILE A 174 -10.97 -20.20 -12.60
CA ILE A 174 -12.30 -19.57 -12.57
C ILE A 174 -12.52 -18.64 -13.77
N PHE A 175 -11.50 -17.89 -14.21
CA PHE A 175 -11.63 -16.90 -15.28
C PHE A 175 -11.07 -17.37 -16.62
N GLY A 176 -10.50 -18.57 -16.68
CA GLY A 176 -9.96 -19.17 -17.93
C GLY A 176 -8.68 -18.50 -18.44
N LYS A 177 -8.22 -17.43 -17.79
CA LYS A 177 -7.02 -16.68 -18.20
C LYS A 177 -6.01 -16.64 -17.06
N LYS A 178 -4.72 -16.79 -17.41
CA LYS A 178 -3.65 -16.49 -16.45
C LYS A 178 -3.70 -14.97 -16.15
N PRO A 179 -3.73 -14.56 -14.89
CA PRO A 179 -3.69 -13.13 -14.55
C PRO A 179 -2.41 -12.51 -15.09
N ASP A 180 -2.49 -11.25 -15.52
CA ASP A 180 -1.29 -10.46 -15.77
C ASP A 180 -0.70 -10.07 -14.41
N PRO A 181 0.53 -10.48 -14.11
CA PRO A 181 1.14 -10.17 -12.81
C PRO A 181 1.66 -8.73 -12.71
N ARG A 182 1.60 -7.97 -13.82
CA ARG A 182 2.17 -6.62 -13.91
C ARG A 182 1.21 -5.56 -13.40
N TYR A 183 1.80 -4.55 -12.79
CA TYR A 183 1.12 -3.34 -12.33
C TYR A 183 1.65 -2.14 -13.10
N PRO A 184 0.80 -1.37 -13.80
CA PRO A 184 1.23 -0.26 -14.66
C PRO A 184 1.59 1.03 -13.89
N GLN A 185 1.35 1.09 -12.58
CA GLN A 185 1.49 2.29 -11.75
C GLN A 185 2.85 2.97 -11.88
N LEU A 186 3.94 2.19 -11.93
CA LEU A 186 5.28 2.76 -12.14
C LEU A 186 5.37 3.55 -13.44
N GLN A 187 4.81 2.98 -14.52
CA GLN A 187 4.85 3.58 -15.84
C GLN A 187 4.09 4.90 -15.89
N TYR A 188 2.91 4.93 -15.27
CA TYR A 188 2.11 6.15 -15.16
C TYR A 188 2.77 7.19 -14.27
N ALA A 189 3.18 6.82 -13.07
CA ALA A 189 3.82 7.71 -12.11
C ALA A 189 5.10 8.34 -12.67
N PHE A 190 5.98 7.53 -13.28
CA PHE A 190 7.22 8.01 -13.88
C PHE A 190 6.96 9.03 -14.99
N ASN A 191 6.03 8.74 -15.91
CA ASN A 191 5.71 9.66 -17.00
C ASN A 191 5.06 10.96 -16.50
N LEU A 192 4.20 10.92 -15.48
CA LEU A 192 3.60 12.13 -14.89
C LEU A 192 4.68 13.05 -14.29
N LEU A 193 5.65 12.50 -13.58
CA LEU A 193 6.76 13.27 -13.03
C LEU A 193 7.66 13.85 -14.14
N TRP A 194 7.95 13.04 -15.16
CA TRP A 194 8.76 13.48 -16.30
C TRP A 194 8.13 14.65 -17.05
N GLU A 195 6.82 14.62 -17.30
CA GLU A 195 6.08 15.71 -17.94
C GLU A 195 6.07 17.00 -17.09
N LYS A 196 6.24 16.89 -15.78
CA LYS A 196 6.37 18.03 -14.86
C LYS A 196 7.80 18.56 -14.76
N GLY A 197 8.77 17.96 -15.45
CA GLY A 197 10.19 18.30 -15.37
C GLY A 197 10.85 17.79 -14.09
N LEU A 198 10.20 16.89 -13.36
CA LEU A 198 10.78 16.15 -12.24
C LEU A 198 11.46 14.90 -12.79
N PHE A 199 12.66 14.60 -12.32
CA PHE A 199 13.48 13.48 -12.82
C PHE A 199 13.60 12.39 -11.74
N PRO A 200 12.61 11.50 -11.63
CA PRO A 200 12.60 10.51 -10.58
C PRO A 200 13.66 9.44 -10.78
N ALA A 201 14.18 8.91 -9.68
CA ALA A 201 14.96 7.69 -9.67
C ALA A 201 14.08 6.49 -9.32
N VAL A 202 14.48 5.30 -9.80
CA VAL A 202 13.77 4.05 -9.56
C VAL A 202 14.74 3.01 -9.05
N GLU A 203 14.37 2.34 -7.96
CA GLU A 203 15.05 1.14 -7.50
C GLU A 203 14.06 -0.03 -7.40
N TYR A 204 14.56 -1.25 -7.53
CA TYR A 204 13.75 -2.45 -7.44
C TYR A 204 14.27 -3.36 -6.35
N ARG A 205 13.34 -4.08 -5.69
CA ARG A 205 13.68 -5.23 -4.87
C ARG A 205 12.76 -6.39 -5.12
N GLU A 206 13.26 -7.59 -4.95
CA GLU A 206 12.44 -8.78 -4.79
C GLU A 206 12.05 -8.92 -3.32
N HIS A 207 10.77 -9.18 -3.09
CA HIS A 207 10.24 -9.45 -1.77
C HIS A 207 9.28 -10.62 -1.85
N ASN A 208 9.73 -11.76 -1.35
CA ASN A 208 9.01 -13.01 -1.42
C ASN A 208 8.66 -13.47 0.00
N TRP A 209 7.45 -13.98 0.19
CA TRP A 209 7.01 -14.52 1.48
C TRP A 209 6.01 -15.63 1.29
N VAL A 210 5.84 -16.44 2.33
CA VAL A 210 4.79 -17.45 2.41
C VAL A 210 3.69 -16.96 3.35
N ARG A 211 2.44 -17.15 2.94
CA ARG A 211 1.26 -16.99 3.78
C ARG A 211 0.69 -18.35 4.10
N SER A 212 0.38 -18.59 5.37
CA SER A 212 -0.24 -19.83 5.82
C SER A 212 -1.62 -19.52 6.39
N PHE A 213 -2.62 -20.24 5.96
CA PHE A 213 -4.00 -20.06 6.36
C PHE A 213 -4.60 -21.39 6.80
N GLU A 214 -5.35 -21.41 7.90
CA GLU A 214 -6.31 -22.47 8.18
C GLU A 214 -7.25 -22.63 6.99
N LEU A 215 -7.62 -23.87 6.64
CA LEU A 215 -8.38 -24.17 5.43
C LEU A 215 -9.68 -23.36 5.33
N GLU A 216 -10.44 -23.26 6.42
CA GLU A 216 -11.70 -22.50 6.46
C GLU A 216 -11.46 -21.02 6.11
N ARG A 217 -10.46 -20.40 6.75
CA ARG A 217 -10.06 -19.02 6.47
C ARG A 217 -9.51 -18.84 5.04
N ALA A 218 -8.79 -19.82 4.50
CA ALA A 218 -8.33 -19.80 3.11
C ALA A 218 -9.51 -19.77 2.13
N VAL A 219 -10.54 -20.57 2.37
CA VAL A 219 -11.76 -20.59 1.56
C VAL A 219 -12.38 -19.21 1.49
N ASP A 220 -12.57 -18.55 2.64
CA ASP A 220 -13.15 -17.21 2.69
C ASP A 220 -12.29 -16.17 1.97
N ILE A 221 -10.98 -16.17 2.23
CA ILE A 221 -10.04 -15.19 1.63
C ILE A 221 -10.04 -15.31 0.11
N PHE A 222 -9.86 -16.53 -0.42
CA PHE A 222 -9.73 -16.71 -1.86
C PHE A 222 -11.07 -16.55 -2.59
N LYS A 223 -12.20 -16.95 -1.99
CA LYS A 223 -13.53 -16.65 -2.52
C LYS A 223 -13.78 -15.15 -2.61
N ASN A 224 -13.48 -14.42 -1.55
CA ASN A 224 -13.69 -12.96 -1.51
C ASN A 224 -12.77 -12.21 -2.50
N ASP A 225 -11.50 -12.64 -2.65
CA ASP A 225 -10.61 -12.08 -3.69
C ASP A 225 -11.19 -12.26 -5.09
N LEU A 226 -11.75 -13.43 -5.40
CA LEU A 226 -12.35 -13.69 -6.69
C LEU A 226 -13.70 -12.98 -6.87
N LYS A 227 -14.55 -12.94 -5.83
CA LYS A 227 -15.83 -12.21 -5.82
C LYS A 227 -15.64 -10.70 -6.02
N SER A 228 -14.52 -10.13 -5.57
CA SER A 228 -14.19 -8.73 -5.82
C SER A 228 -14.02 -8.38 -7.31
N LYS A 229 -13.85 -9.38 -8.18
CA LYS A 229 -13.70 -9.20 -9.63
C LYS A 229 -15.02 -9.36 -10.38
N ARG A 230 -15.87 -10.25 -9.94
CA ARG A 230 -17.24 -10.48 -10.41
C ARG A 230 -17.99 -11.44 -9.48
N THR A 231 -19.30 -11.50 -9.61
CA THR A 231 -20.12 -12.53 -8.97
C THR A 231 -19.70 -13.93 -9.43
N LEU A 232 -19.58 -14.87 -8.49
CA LEU A 232 -19.29 -16.26 -8.75
C LEU A 232 -20.57 -17.10 -8.72
N THR A 233 -20.60 -18.16 -9.51
CA THR A 233 -21.67 -19.17 -9.44
C THR A 233 -21.42 -20.13 -8.28
N ALA A 234 -22.46 -20.85 -7.81
CA ALA A 234 -22.32 -21.86 -6.78
C ALA A 234 -21.34 -22.98 -7.17
N GLU A 235 -21.28 -23.36 -8.46
CA GLU A 235 -20.35 -24.35 -8.99
C GLU A 235 -18.89 -23.85 -8.94
N GLU A 236 -18.67 -22.57 -9.23
CA GLU A 236 -17.35 -21.95 -9.12
C GLU A 236 -16.88 -21.87 -7.68
N GLU A 237 -17.77 -21.50 -6.74
CA GLU A 237 -17.46 -21.50 -5.31
C GLU A 237 -17.09 -22.91 -4.80
N ALA A 238 -17.88 -23.92 -5.17
CA ALA A 238 -17.57 -25.31 -4.83
C ALA A 238 -16.23 -25.80 -5.44
N SER A 239 -15.91 -25.33 -6.65
CA SER A 239 -14.64 -25.64 -7.32
C SER A 239 -13.43 -25.00 -6.62
N ILE A 240 -13.59 -23.81 -6.01
CA ILE A 240 -12.56 -23.15 -5.20
C ILE A 240 -12.33 -23.96 -3.92
N GLU A 241 -13.40 -24.31 -3.20
CA GLU A 241 -13.31 -25.11 -1.97
C GLU A 241 -12.60 -26.44 -2.22
N LYS A 242 -13.05 -27.17 -3.24
CA LYS A 242 -12.45 -28.44 -3.63
C LYS A 242 -10.95 -28.30 -3.89
N TYR A 243 -10.55 -27.27 -4.65
CA TYR A 243 -9.13 -27.02 -4.94
C TYR A 243 -8.32 -26.76 -3.65
N LEU A 244 -8.86 -25.98 -2.72
CA LEU A 244 -8.17 -25.66 -1.47
C LEU A 244 -8.06 -26.90 -0.56
N ILE A 245 -9.12 -27.72 -0.47
CA ILE A 245 -9.09 -28.99 0.27
C ILE A 245 -8.02 -29.94 -0.29
N GLU A 246 -7.94 -30.08 -1.61
CA GLU A 246 -6.96 -30.94 -2.29
C GLU A 246 -5.50 -30.47 -2.10
N HIS A 247 -5.28 -29.18 -1.81
CA HIS A 247 -3.95 -28.58 -1.67
C HIS A 247 -3.59 -28.22 -0.22
N ALA A 248 -4.50 -28.42 0.72
CA ALA A 248 -4.22 -28.25 2.14
C ALA A 248 -3.36 -29.40 2.68
N VAL A 249 -2.35 -29.06 3.45
CA VAL A 249 -1.52 -30.04 4.19
C VAL A 249 -1.80 -29.87 5.68
N ASN A 250 -2.26 -30.92 6.34
CA ASN A 250 -2.66 -30.85 7.76
C ASN A 250 -3.65 -29.72 8.08
N GLY A 251 -4.59 -29.45 7.18
CA GLY A 251 -5.57 -28.37 7.34
C GLY A 251 -5.05 -26.96 7.08
N ILE A 252 -3.81 -26.81 6.62
CA ILE A 252 -3.18 -25.53 6.30
C ILE A 252 -3.00 -25.40 4.79
N VAL A 253 -3.37 -24.24 4.25
CA VAL A 253 -3.09 -23.83 2.86
C VAL A 253 -1.95 -22.85 2.88
N GLU A 254 -0.86 -23.18 2.20
CA GLU A 254 0.27 -22.28 2.02
C GLU A 254 0.24 -21.62 0.65
N GLU A 255 0.49 -20.34 0.62
CA GLU A 255 0.64 -19.56 -0.61
C GLU A 255 1.99 -18.84 -0.64
N GLU A 256 2.81 -19.21 -1.60
CA GLU A 256 4.01 -18.44 -1.94
C GLU A 256 3.60 -17.18 -2.71
N VAL A 257 3.97 -16.03 -2.18
CA VAL A 257 3.81 -14.73 -2.87
C VAL A 257 5.18 -14.25 -3.30
N ARG A 258 5.33 -13.99 -4.60
CA ARG A 258 6.54 -13.43 -5.18
C ARG A 258 6.22 -12.04 -5.73
N THR A 259 6.99 -11.06 -5.32
CA THR A 259 6.74 -9.66 -5.68
C THR A 259 8.05 -8.99 -6.05
N THR A 260 8.06 -8.31 -7.20
CA THR A 260 9.05 -7.28 -7.48
C THR A 260 8.42 -5.95 -7.13
N GLN A 261 8.95 -5.26 -6.15
CA GLN A 261 8.55 -3.91 -5.75
C GLN A 261 9.46 -2.89 -6.42
N PHE A 262 8.91 -1.73 -6.74
CA PHE A 262 9.69 -0.55 -7.08
C PHE A 262 9.61 0.48 -5.95
N ALA A 263 10.68 1.26 -5.81
CA ALA A 263 10.71 2.52 -5.12
C ALA A 263 10.94 3.61 -6.16
N LEU A 264 9.96 4.48 -6.35
CA LEU A 264 10.05 5.66 -7.19
C LEU A 264 10.20 6.86 -6.27
N TYR A 265 11.30 7.61 -6.39
CA TYR A 265 11.57 8.76 -5.53
C TYR A 265 12.06 9.96 -6.34
N TRP A 266 11.66 11.13 -5.88
CA TRP A 266 11.93 12.41 -6.54
C TRP A 266 11.98 13.54 -5.52
N GLU A 267 12.68 14.60 -5.89
CA GLU A 267 12.73 15.87 -5.17
C GLU A 267 11.77 16.86 -5.84
N VAL A 268 11.07 17.68 -5.04
CA VAL A 268 10.04 18.62 -5.47
C VAL A 268 10.63 20.03 -5.62
#